data_5dadec08ad047ebcf990c96c26f2bdf3
#
_entry.id   5dadec08ad047ebcf990c96c26f2bdf3
#
_cell.length_a   1.000
_cell.length_b   1.000
_cell.length_c   1.000
_cell.angle_alpha   90.00
_cell.angle_beta   90.00
_cell.angle_gamma   90.00
#
_symmetry.space_group_name_H-M   'P 1'
#
loop_
_entity.id
_entity.type
_entity.pdbx_description
1 polymer ?
#
loop_
_entity_poly.entity_id
_entity_poly.type
_entity_poly.pdbx_seq_one_letter_code
_entity_poly.pdbx_strand_id
1 'polypeptide(L)'
;LALAYAIAHPERVTGLVLRGIFLGTRPEVDWFLYDMGRFFPEAYKEFVEYLARDDREDILMSYHDKLTNDQTLVHQPAAERWASYETSCSTLRAGARRVTGRSALSMARLEAHYFANDCFMPPDHIISNIRVIRHLPAHIIQGRHDVICPPVTAHRLAEAWGRNATLRLVDDA
;
A
#
# COMPACT_ATOMS: atom_id res chain seq x y z
N LEU A 1 -6.12 -5.32 -5.13
CA LEU A 1 -7.51 -5.48 -5.58
C LEU A 1 -7.61 -6.38 -6.81
N ALA A 2 -6.89 -6.09 -7.93
CA ALA A 2 -6.97 -6.85 -9.17
C ALA A 2 -6.64 -8.35 -8.99
N LEU A 3 -5.61 -8.68 -8.20
CA LEU A 3 -5.22 -10.06 -7.91
C LEU A 3 -6.30 -10.81 -7.12
N ALA A 4 -6.86 -10.19 -6.08
CA ALA A 4 -7.94 -10.79 -5.29
C ALA A 4 -9.19 -11.03 -6.15
N TYR A 5 -9.54 -10.07 -7.02
CA TYR A 5 -10.64 -10.25 -7.97
C TYR A 5 -10.38 -11.39 -8.95
N ALA A 6 -9.18 -11.45 -9.54
CA ALA A 6 -8.83 -12.51 -10.49
C ALA A 6 -8.86 -13.91 -9.84
N ILE A 7 -8.42 -14.02 -8.60
CA ILE A 7 -8.49 -15.29 -7.84
C ILE A 7 -9.94 -15.69 -7.56
N ALA A 8 -10.82 -14.73 -7.23
CA ALA A 8 -12.22 -14.99 -6.96
C ALA A 8 -13.04 -15.27 -8.23
N HIS A 9 -12.66 -14.71 -9.37
CA HIS A 9 -13.40 -14.76 -10.64
C HIS A 9 -12.47 -15.05 -11.83
N PRO A 10 -11.71 -16.17 -11.82
CA PRO A 10 -10.71 -16.46 -12.85
C PRO A 10 -11.30 -16.57 -14.25
N GLU A 11 -12.55 -16.99 -14.37
CA GLU A 11 -13.30 -17.11 -15.64
C GLU A 11 -13.61 -15.76 -16.30
N ARG A 12 -13.48 -14.65 -15.55
CA ARG A 12 -13.73 -13.29 -16.04
C ARG A 12 -12.46 -12.55 -16.45
N VAL A 13 -11.31 -13.18 -16.32
CA VAL A 13 -10.01 -12.55 -16.54
C VAL A 13 -9.26 -13.29 -17.65
N THR A 14 -8.84 -12.55 -18.67
CA THR A 14 -8.07 -13.09 -19.81
C THR A 14 -6.57 -12.84 -19.66
N GLY A 15 -6.15 -11.94 -18.80
CA GLY A 15 -4.78 -11.58 -18.53
C GLY A 15 -4.69 -10.38 -17.60
N LEU A 16 -3.50 -10.12 -17.06
CA LEU A 16 -3.26 -9.03 -16.11
C LEU A 16 -2.06 -8.18 -16.52
N VAL A 17 -2.23 -6.88 -16.39
CA VAL A 17 -1.13 -5.91 -16.38
C VAL A 17 -1.11 -5.27 -14.99
N LEU A 18 -0.04 -5.48 -14.26
CA LEU A 18 0.07 -5.12 -12.85
C LEU A 18 1.22 -4.15 -12.64
N ARG A 19 1.01 -3.16 -11.78
CA ARG A 19 2.01 -2.16 -11.40
C ARG A 19 1.94 -1.88 -9.91
N GLY A 20 3.10 -1.62 -9.28
CA GLY A 20 3.17 -1.29 -7.87
C GLY A 20 2.54 -2.41 -7.02
N ILE A 21 3.26 -3.51 -6.89
CA ILE A 21 2.68 -4.72 -6.28
C ILE A 21 2.61 -4.58 -4.77
N PHE A 22 1.37 -4.62 -4.27
CA PHE A 22 1.03 -4.72 -2.87
C PHE A 22 0.10 -5.93 -2.69
N LEU A 23 0.52 -6.88 -1.86
CA LEU A 23 -0.21 -8.15 -1.64
C LEU A 23 -1.16 -8.09 -0.45
N GLY A 24 -1.10 -7.02 0.34
CA GLY A 24 -1.94 -6.80 1.51
C GLY A 24 -1.53 -7.68 2.69
N THR A 25 -0.25 -7.96 2.83
CA THR A 25 0.29 -8.74 3.95
C THR A 25 0.65 -7.84 5.14
N ARG A 26 0.62 -8.39 6.35
CA ARG A 26 1.00 -7.64 7.56
C ARG A 26 2.42 -7.06 7.47
N PRO A 27 3.44 -7.79 6.97
CA PRO A 27 4.76 -7.20 6.80
C PRO A 27 4.81 -6.00 5.85
N GLU A 28 3.95 -5.93 4.82
CA GLU A 28 3.87 -4.75 3.93
C GLU A 28 3.21 -3.56 4.62
N VAL A 29 2.21 -3.81 5.46
CA VAL A 29 1.58 -2.76 6.30
C VAL A 29 2.58 -2.25 7.35
N ASP A 30 3.30 -3.15 8.01
CA ASP A 30 4.33 -2.78 9.00
C ASP A 30 5.49 -2.02 8.34
N TRP A 31 5.89 -2.40 7.13
CA TRP A 31 6.85 -1.66 6.33
C TRP A 31 6.40 -0.21 6.11
N PHE A 32 5.17 0.00 5.67
CA PHE A 32 4.60 1.34 5.45
C PHE A 32 4.57 2.16 6.75
N LEU A 33 4.09 1.57 7.85
CA LEU A 33 3.85 2.26 9.11
C LEU A 33 5.11 2.52 9.94
N TYR A 34 6.14 1.68 9.82
CA TYR A 34 7.29 1.71 10.74
C TYR A 34 8.65 1.76 10.05
N ASP A 35 8.84 1.07 8.92
CA ASP A 35 10.16 0.90 8.32
C ASP A 35 10.52 1.95 7.27
N MET A 36 9.56 2.49 6.53
CA MET A 36 9.82 3.53 5.50
C MET A 36 10.45 4.80 6.07
N GLY A 37 10.26 5.07 7.36
CA GLY A 37 10.93 6.15 8.06
C GLY A 37 12.46 6.10 8.02
N ARG A 38 13.05 4.97 7.70
CA ARG A 38 14.50 4.83 7.47
C ARG A 38 14.97 5.55 6.21
N PHE A 39 14.09 5.71 5.23
CA PHE A 39 14.36 6.40 3.96
C PHE A 39 13.84 7.84 3.96
N PHE A 40 12.76 8.11 4.71
CA PHE A 40 12.09 9.40 4.78
C PHE A 40 11.89 9.86 6.23
N PRO A 41 12.98 10.08 7.00
CA PRO A 41 12.88 10.37 8.44
C PRO A 41 12.12 11.65 8.75
N GLU A 42 12.17 12.66 7.88
CA GLU A 42 11.47 13.93 8.07
C GLU A 42 9.96 13.75 7.93
N ALA A 43 9.51 13.08 6.87
CA ALA A 43 8.11 12.81 6.62
C ALA A 43 7.53 11.85 7.69
N TYR A 44 8.30 10.85 8.09
CA TYR A 44 7.93 9.92 9.15
C TYR A 44 7.79 10.62 10.51
N LYS A 45 8.73 11.50 10.83
CA LYS A 45 8.66 12.28 12.06
C LYS A 45 7.37 13.09 12.13
N GLU A 46 7.01 13.82 11.07
CA GLU A 46 5.76 14.57 11.01
C GLU A 46 4.52 13.68 11.11
N PHE A 47 4.57 12.50 10.51
CA PHE A 47 3.50 11.51 10.56
C PHE A 47 3.29 10.99 11.98
N VAL A 48 4.34 10.59 12.67
CA VAL A 48 4.25 10.01 14.03
C VAL A 48 4.03 11.09 15.09
N GLU A 49 4.67 12.25 15.00
CA GLU A 49 4.53 13.32 15.99
C GLU A 49 3.17 14.01 15.97
N TYR A 50 2.38 13.84 14.91
CA TYR A 50 0.98 14.24 14.89
C TYR A 50 0.14 13.49 15.93
N LEU A 51 0.48 12.26 16.25
CA LEU A 51 -0.15 11.46 17.29
C LEU A 51 0.34 11.86 18.67
N ALA A 52 -0.55 11.85 19.67
CA ALA A 52 -0.16 11.96 21.07
C ALA A 52 0.82 10.83 21.42
N ARG A 53 1.65 11.04 22.46
CA ARG A 53 2.73 10.09 22.79
C ARG A 53 2.21 8.67 23.03
N ASP A 54 1.11 8.56 23.75
CA ASP A 54 0.51 7.27 24.10
C ASP A 54 -0.17 6.60 22.89
N ASP A 55 -0.64 7.39 21.92
CA ASP A 55 -1.25 6.92 20.67
C ASP A 55 -0.22 6.30 19.68
N ARG A 56 1.09 6.45 19.94
CA ARG A 56 2.16 5.98 19.05
C ARG A 56 2.50 4.51 19.21
N GLU A 57 1.94 3.84 20.20
CA GLU A 57 2.11 2.40 20.40
C GLU A 57 1.42 1.59 19.30
N ASP A 58 0.26 2.09 18.81
CA ASP A 58 -0.44 1.53 17.65
C ASP A 58 -0.81 2.65 16.68
N ILE A 59 0.12 2.96 15.78
CA ILE A 59 -0.03 4.02 14.79
C ILE A 59 -1.26 3.78 13.90
N LEU A 60 -1.48 2.53 13.49
CA LEU A 60 -2.58 2.19 12.60
C LEU A 60 -3.94 2.49 13.23
N MET A 61 -4.17 1.94 14.42
CA MET A 61 -5.46 2.11 15.09
C MET A 61 -5.68 3.55 15.52
N SER A 62 -4.63 4.24 15.96
CA SER A 62 -4.71 5.66 16.33
C SER A 62 -5.07 6.57 15.14
N TYR A 63 -4.52 6.29 13.97
CA TYR A 63 -4.94 6.98 12.74
C TYR A 63 -6.34 6.58 12.32
N HIS A 64 -6.67 5.29 12.34
CA HIS A 64 -7.99 4.78 11.98
C HIS A 64 -9.10 5.45 12.80
N ASP A 65 -8.93 5.55 14.12
CA ASP A 65 -9.89 6.20 15.01
C ASP A 65 -10.07 7.69 14.69
N LYS A 66 -8.95 8.40 14.42
CA LYS A 66 -9.02 9.80 14.01
C LYS A 66 -9.69 9.97 12.64
N LEU A 67 -9.37 9.11 11.67
CA LEU A 67 -9.90 9.18 10.31
C LEU A 67 -11.39 8.83 10.22
N THR A 68 -11.89 7.97 11.10
CA THR A 68 -13.31 7.57 11.17
C THR A 68 -14.14 8.46 12.06
N ASN A 69 -13.53 9.41 12.78
CA ASN A 69 -14.24 10.37 13.59
C ASN A 69 -15.12 11.29 12.73
N ASP A 70 -16.34 11.60 13.21
CA ASP A 70 -17.32 12.42 12.47
C ASP A 70 -16.94 13.90 12.42
N GLN A 71 -16.10 14.38 13.34
CA GLN A 71 -15.71 15.78 13.42
C GLN A 71 -14.63 16.13 12.40
N THR A 72 -14.92 17.08 11.52
CA THR A 72 -13.97 17.55 10.49
C THR A 72 -12.63 18.04 11.08
N LEU A 73 -12.69 18.67 12.24
CA LEU A 73 -11.50 19.16 12.95
C LEU A 73 -10.58 18.03 13.44
N VAL A 74 -11.07 16.79 13.51
CA VAL A 74 -10.30 15.59 13.89
C VAL A 74 -9.84 14.84 12.65
N HIS A 75 -10.75 14.45 11.76
CA HIS A 75 -10.40 13.57 10.64
C HIS A 75 -9.62 14.29 9.54
N GLN A 76 -9.87 15.56 9.26
CA GLN A 76 -9.22 16.24 8.15
C GLN A 76 -7.70 16.44 8.36
N PRO A 77 -7.22 16.92 9.53
CA PRO A 77 -5.79 17.01 9.77
C PRO A 77 -5.10 15.63 9.76
N ALA A 78 -5.73 14.59 10.31
CA ALA A 78 -5.20 13.23 10.30
C ALA A 78 -5.03 12.71 8.86
N ALA A 79 -6.04 12.94 8.02
CA ALA A 79 -6.00 12.56 6.62
C ALA A 79 -4.89 13.28 5.83
N GLU A 80 -4.70 14.56 6.09
CA GLU A 80 -3.64 15.34 5.43
C GLU A 80 -2.23 14.91 5.88
N ARG A 81 -2.07 14.47 7.12
CA ARG A 81 -0.81 13.90 7.61
C ARG A 81 -0.51 12.56 6.96
N TRP A 82 -1.48 11.66 6.92
CA TRP A 82 -1.36 10.37 6.23
C TRP A 82 -1.00 10.56 4.76
N ALA A 83 -1.80 11.34 4.04
CA ALA A 83 -1.59 11.61 2.62
C ALA A 83 -0.25 12.30 2.32
N SER A 84 0.20 13.21 3.21
CA SER A 84 1.49 13.88 3.08
C SER A 84 2.64 12.89 3.23
N TYR A 85 2.55 11.98 4.20
CA TYR A 85 3.55 10.94 4.41
C TYR A 85 3.66 10.03 3.18
N GLU A 86 2.56 9.44 2.74
CA GLU A 86 2.54 8.57 1.56
C GLU A 86 3.06 9.28 0.31
N THR A 87 2.57 10.50 0.04
CA THR A 87 3.00 11.27 -1.14
C THR A 87 4.49 11.59 -1.10
N SER A 88 5.05 11.87 0.07
CA SER A 88 6.49 12.12 0.24
C SER A 88 7.32 10.88 -0.08
N CYS A 89 6.78 9.69 0.20
CA CYS A 89 7.46 8.42 -0.03
C CYS A 89 7.26 7.86 -1.46
N SER A 90 6.28 8.40 -2.22
CA SER A 90 5.87 7.86 -3.53
C SER A 90 6.64 8.41 -4.72
N THR A 91 7.61 9.31 -4.50
CA THR A 91 8.35 9.96 -5.59
C THR A 91 9.84 10.04 -5.32
N LEU A 92 10.65 9.80 -6.35
CA LEU A 92 12.12 9.93 -6.29
C LEU A 92 12.60 11.38 -6.12
N ARG A 93 11.78 12.34 -6.52
CA ARG A 93 12.14 13.76 -6.48
C ARG A 93 11.23 14.52 -5.53
N ALA A 94 11.82 15.38 -4.72
CA ALA A 94 11.06 16.31 -3.89
C ALA A 94 10.17 17.21 -4.76
N GLY A 95 8.96 17.52 -4.25
CA GLY A 95 7.99 18.38 -4.95
C GLY A 95 6.73 17.66 -5.39
N ALA A 96 6.45 16.48 -4.84
CA ALA A 96 5.15 15.82 -5.02
C ALA A 96 4.00 16.77 -4.67
N ARG A 97 2.96 16.74 -5.49
CA ARG A 97 1.76 17.55 -5.28
C ARG A 97 1.12 17.20 -3.95
N ARG A 98 0.99 18.17 -3.05
CA ARG A 98 0.32 17.97 -1.76
C ARG A 98 -1.13 17.55 -1.98
N VAL A 99 -1.51 16.40 -1.44
CA VAL A 99 -2.89 15.92 -1.44
C VAL A 99 -3.58 16.48 -0.19
N THR A 100 -4.69 17.17 -0.38
CA THR A 100 -5.43 17.83 0.71
C THR A 100 -6.94 17.65 0.55
N GLY A 101 -7.71 18.08 1.54
CA GLY A 101 -9.16 18.10 1.49
C GLY A 101 -9.77 16.71 1.30
N ARG A 102 -10.82 16.64 0.49
CA ARG A 102 -11.58 15.39 0.27
C ARG A 102 -10.72 14.26 -0.29
N SER A 103 -9.75 14.57 -1.16
CA SER A 103 -8.88 13.55 -1.75
C SER A 103 -7.98 12.90 -0.70
N ALA A 104 -7.39 13.69 0.20
CA ALA A 104 -6.61 13.17 1.32
C ALA A 104 -7.48 12.30 2.23
N LEU A 105 -8.69 12.76 2.54
CA LEU A 105 -9.61 12.03 3.42
C LEU A 105 -10.05 10.70 2.81
N SER A 106 -10.39 10.67 1.52
CA SER A 106 -10.80 9.44 0.84
C SER A 106 -9.65 8.43 0.79
N MET A 107 -8.44 8.86 0.47
CA MET A 107 -7.26 8.03 0.40
C MET A 107 -6.95 7.44 1.78
N ALA A 108 -6.72 8.29 2.77
CA ALA A 108 -6.34 7.86 4.11
C ALA A 108 -7.39 6.95 4.78
N ARG A 109 -8.68 7.25 4.62
CA ARG A 109 -9.76 6.40 5.16
C ARG A 109 -9.78 5.03 4.53
N LEU A 110 -9.68 4.95 3.21
CA LEU A 110 -9.68 3.65 2.51
C LEU A 110 -8.48 2.81 2.92
N GLU A 111 -7.28 3.38 2.92
CA GLU A 111 -6.07 2.65 3.26
C GLU A 111 -6.07 2.19 4.72
N ALA A 112 -6.30 3.10 5.67
CA ALA A 112 -6.35 2.75 7.08
C ALA A 112 -7.44 1.70 7.38
N HIS A 113 -8.60 1.80 6.72
CA HIS A 113 -9.66 0.81 6.86
C HIS A 113 -9.27 -0.56 6.32
N TYR A 114 -8.62 -0.63 5.15
CA TYR A 114 -8.11 -1.90 4.62
C TYR A 114 -7.02 -2.48 5.51
N PHE A 115 -6.08 -1.66 5.96
CA PHE A 115 -4.98 -2.12 6.81
C PHE A 115 -5.47 -2.62 8.17
N ALA A 116 -6.40 -1.90 8.80
CA ALA A 116 -6.99 -2.29 10.08
C ALA A 116 -7.81 -3.59 10.01
N ASN A 117 -8.23 -4.01 8.81
CA ASN A 117 -8.98 -5.23 8.57
C ASN A 117 -8.19 -6.27 7.75
N ASP A 118 -6.86 -6.27 7.84
CA ASP A 118 -5.97 -7.20 7.13
C ASP A 118 -6.30 -7.33 5.63
N CYS A 119 -6.66 -6.19 5.00
CA CYS A 119 -7.11 -6.10 3.60
C CYS A 119 -8.29 -7.03 3.28
N PHE A 120 -9.06 -7.45 4.29
CA PHE A 120 -10.17 -8.43 4.18
C PHE A 120 -9.75 -9.77 3.58
N MET A 121 -8.51 -10.18 3.80
CA MET A 121 -7.94 -11.42 3.26
C MET A 121 -7.26 -12.21 4.36
N PRO A 122 -7.30 -13.55 4.30
CA PRO A 122 -6.43 -14.39 5.13
C PRO A 122 -4.94 -14.08 4.89
N PRO A 123 -4.05 -14.38 5.84
CA PRO A 123 -2.62 -14.21 5.66
C PRO A 123 -2.11 -14.89 4.37
N ASP A 124 -1.23 -14.20 3.64
CA ASP A 124 -0.64 -14.67 2.38
C ASP A 124 -1.66 -15.12 1.29
N HIS A 125 -2.89 -14.62 1.36
CA HIS A 125 -4.00 -15.05 0.49
C HIS A 125 -3.63 -15.08 -0.99
N ILE A 126 -2.99 -14.03 -1.50
CA ILE A 126 -2.67 -13.91 -2.93
C ILE A 126 -1.67 -14.99 -3.34
N ILE A 127 -0.55 -15.13 -2.64
CA ILE A 127 0.48 -16.10 -3.00
C ILE A 127 -0.02 -17.54 -2.81
N SER A 128 -0.74 -17.81 -1.73
CA SER A 128 -1.30 -19.15 -1.46
C SER A 128 -2.31 -19.62 -2.51
N ASN A 129 -3.00 -18.67 -3.17
CA ASN A 129 -4.00 -18.97 -4.19
C ASN A 129 -3.55 -18.67 -5.62
N ILE A 130 -2.28 -18.32 -5.85
CA ILE A 130 -1.77 -17.96 -7.17
C ILE A 130 -2.00 -19.06 -8.22
N ARG A 131 -2.04 -20.32 -7.82
CA ARG A 131 -2.34 -21.47 -8.67
C ARG A 131 -3.65 -21.35 -9.45
N VAL A 132 -4.62 -20.61 -8.92
CA VAL A 132 -5.94 -20.39 -9.56
C VAL A 132 -5.81 -19.59 -10.83
N ILE A 133 -4.87 -18.62 -10.86
CA ILE A 133 -4.71 -17.65 -11.96
C ILE A 133 -3.38 -17.75 -12.72
N ARG A 134 -2.44 -18.59 -12.28
CA ARG A 134 -1.10 -18.70 -12.92
C ARG A 134 -1.12 -19.22 -14.36
N HIS A 135 -2.27 -19.73 -14.84
CA HIS A 135 -2.45 -20.10 -16.24
C HIS A 135 -2.70 -18.87 -17.14
N LEU A 136 -3.11 -17.75 -16.56
CA LEU A 136 -3.33 -16.48 -17.27
C LEU A 136 -2.00 -15.77 -17.56
N PRO A 137 -1.87 -15.08 -18.70
CA PRO A 137 -0.73 -14.22 -18.95
C PRO A 137 -0.72 -13.02 -18.00
N ALA A 138 0.45 -12.68 -17.45
CA ALA A 138 0.64 -11.54 -16.60
C ALA A 138 1.88 -10.72 -16.99
N HIS A 139 1.73 -9.40 -17.03
CA HIS A 139 2.82 -8.45 -17.17
C HIS A 139 2.93 -7.62 -15.89
N ILE A 140 4.00 -7.83 -15.14
CA ILE A 140 4.28 -7.12 -13.89
C ILE A 140 5.33 -6.05 -14.18
N ILE A 141 5.01 -4.80 -13.89
CA ILE A 141 5.91 -3.65 -14.05
C ILE A 141 6.12 -3.04 -12.67
N GLN A 142 7.37 -2.92 -12.24
CA GLN A 142 7.70 -2.41 -10.92
C GLN A 142 8.85 -1.42 -10.98
N GLY A 143 8.74 -0.32 -10.23
CA GLY A 143 9.83 0.61 -10.03
C GLY A 143 10.97 -0.03 -9.23
N ARG A 144 12.21 0.15 -9.69
CA ARG A 144 13.39 -0.32 -8.96
C ARG A 144 13.54 0.37 -7.61
N HIS A 145 13.14 1.63 -7.56
CA HIS A 145 13.28 2.51 -6.39
C HIS A 145 11.95 2.78 -5.69
N ASP A 146 10.92 1.99 -5.98
CA ASP A 146 9.63 2.06 -5.29
C ASP A 146 9.82 1.65 -3.83
N VAL A 147 9.70 2.60 -2.91
CA VAL A 147 9.86 2.38 -1.48
C VAL A 147 8.54 1.99 -0.82
N ILE A 148 7.40 2.46 -1.36
CA ILE A 148 6.09 2.10 -0.81
C ILE A 148 5.78 0.63 -1.06
N CYS A 149 5.98 0.19 -2.33
CA CYS A 149 5.83 -1.21 -2.73
C CYS A 149 7.18 -1.77 -3.19
N PRO A 150 8.05 -2.20 -2.28
CA PRO A 150 9.40 -2.63 -2.64
C PRO A 150 9.40 -3.74 -3.70
N PRO A 151 10.37 -3.74 -4.65
CA PRO A 151 10.39 -4.67 -5.78
C PRO A 151 10.51 -6.14 -5.38
N VAL A 152 10.90 -6.44 -4.15
CA VAL A 152 10.92 -7.81 -3.61
C VAL A 152 9.54 -8.48 -3.67
N THR A 153 8.47 -7.72 -3.42
CA THR A 153 7.08 -8.24 -3.49
C THR A 153 6.69 -8.60 -4.92
N ALA A 154 7.04 -7.75 -5.90
CA ALA A 154 6.82 -8.02 -7.31
C ALA A 154 7.63 -9.25 -7.79
N HIS A 155 8.87 -9.40 -7.31
CA HIS A 155 9.70 -10.55 -7.60
C HIS A 155 9.07 -11.84 -7.06
N ARG A 156 8.68 -11.86 -5.78
CA ARG A 156 7.98 -12.99 -5.13
C ARG A 156 6.71 -13.38 -5.90
N LEU A 157 5.92 -12.40 -6.33
CA LEU A 157 4.71 -12.65 -7.13
C LEU A 157 5.04 -13.29 -8.48
N ALA A 158 6.04 -12.77 -9.20
CA ALA A 158 6.44 -13.30 -10.50
C ALA A 158 6.97 -14.74 -10.39
N GLU A 159 7.78 -15.04 -9.37
CA GLU A 159 8.27 -16.40 -9.11
C GLU A 159 7.12 -17.38 -8.83
N ALA A 160 6.17 -16.99 -7.97
CA ALA A 160 5.00 -17.81 -7.64
C ALA A 160 4.09 -18.03 -8.86
N TRP A 161 3.98 -17.05 -9.76
CA TRP A 161 3.22 -17.16 -11.01
C TRP A 161 3.85 -18.11 -12.01
N GLY A 162 5.17 -18.04 -12.15
CA GLY A 162 5.96 -18.87 -13.06
C GLY A 162 5.95 -18.37 -14.51
N ARG A 163 6.05 -19.29 -15.46
CA ARG A 163 6.34 -19.02 -16.89
C ARG A 163 5.38 -18.09 -17.63
N ASN A 164 4.17 -17.92 -17.14
CA ASN A 164 3.14 -17.07 -17.76
C ASN A 164 3.18 -15.62 -17.25
N ALA A 165 4.07 -15.30 -16.31
CA ALA A 165 4.32 -13.93 -15.88
C ALA A 165 5.65 -13.42 -16.45
N THR A 166 5.66 -12.14 -16.80
CA THR A 166 6.90 -11.39 -17.06
C THR A 166 7.04 -10.28 -16.03
N LEU A 167 8.22 -10.14 -15.43
CA LEU A 167 8.55 -9.04 -14.54
C LEU A 167 9.50 -8.08 -15.27
N ARG A 168 9.11 -6.83 -15.37
CA ARG A 168 9.96 -5.74 -15.85
C ARG A 168 10.21 -4.76 -14.70
N LEU A 169 11.48 -4.64 -14.33
CA LEU A 169 11.92 -3.57 -13.43
C LEU A 169 12.27 -2.34 -14.25
N VAL A 170 11.78 -1.19 -13.82
CA VAL A 170 12.04 0.12 -14.44
C VAL A 170 12.89 0.92 -13.47
N ASP A 171 13.92 1.62 -13.98
CA ASP A 171 14.82 2.44 -13.13
C ASP A 171 14.11 3.76 -12.74
N ASP A 172 12.99 3.61 -12.03
CA ASP A 172 12.12 4.68 -11.51
C ASP A 172 11.41 4.19 -10.24
N ALA A 173 10.50 5.01 -9.67
CA ALA A 173 9.71 4.69 -8.48
C ALA A 173 8.20 4.66 -8.81
#